data_8e1018a408d4f46db5baa13cd9c9de62
#
_entry.id   8e1018a408d4f46db5baa13cd9c9de62
#
_cell.length_a   1.000
_cell.length_b   1.000
_cell.length_c   1.000
_cell.angle_alpha   90.00
_cell.angle_beta   90.00
_cell.angle_gamma   90.00
#
_symmetry.space_group_name_H-M   'P 1'
#
loop_
_entity.id
_entity.type
_entity.pdbx_description
1 polymer ?
#
loop_
_entity_poly.entity_id
_entity_poly.type
_entity_poly.pdbx_seq_one_letter_code
_entity_poly.pdbx_strand_id
1 'polypeptide(L)'
;MINVDMISTNALTLDNPAFTGLLLKVTPASADEPPPPSGVNVTFQVNMAYQDPSNGVYIRGGNIGSSLPDTPSMGYQMSDDDGDLLYDVTLELDANAHYTYKFATGESWNWEGNWENVPAECGEGEYLDRFMDTGEEDMNLGPVCFGSCEDCAEETVLLTFNLDMSDVETSPDGVFVGGGGTFGLPGD
;
A
#
# COMPACT_ATOMS: atom_id res chain seq x y z
N MET A 1 12.04 21.35 23.55
CA MET A 1 12.36 20.42 24.63
C MET A 1 13.87 20.12 24.52
N ILE A 2 14.65 20.42 25.54
CA ILE A 2 16.10 20.13 25.52
C ILE A 2 16.21 18.66 25.87
N ASN A 3 16.57 17.83 24.91
CA ASN A 3 16.92 16.43 25.19
C ASN A 3 18.32 16.44 25.80
N VAL A 4 18.41 16.48 27.10
CA VAL A 4 19.65 16.30 27.83
C VAL A 4 19.71 14.82 28.18
N ASP A 5 20.43 14.05 27.40
CA ASP A 5 20.87 12.74 27.84
C ASP A 5 21.77 12.96 29.06
N MET A 6 21.22 12.72 30.23
CA MET A 6 21.87 12.93 31.51
C MET A 6 22.91 11.87 31.73
N ILE A 7 24.08 12.11 31.23
CA ILE A 7 25.29 11.39 31.67
C ILE A 7 25.64 11.89 33.07
N SER A 8 24.90 11.48 34.07
CA SER A 8 25.16 11.73 35.48
C SER A 8 25.06 13.20 35.94
N THR A 9 24.15 13.47 36.82
CA THR A 9 23.95 14.78 37.51
C THR A 9 25.17 15.25 38.33
N ASN A 10 26.16 14.38 38.56
CA ASN A 10 27.40 14.73 39.27
C ASN A 10 28.46 15.36 38.36
N ALA A 11 28.25 15.41 37.07
CA ALA A 11 29.18 16.02 36.11
C ALA A 11 28.99 17.55 36.00
N LEU A 12 27.99 18.11 36.60
CA LEU A 12 27.63 19.55 36.53
C LEU A 12 28.09 20.39 37.72
N THR A 13 28.84 19.83 38.69
CA THR A 13 29.43 20.63 39.74
C THR A 13 30.77 21.17 39.27
N LEU A 14 30.81 22.47 38.98
CA LEU A 14 31.97 23.25 38.54
C LEU A 14 33.17 23.22 39.51
N ASP A 15 33.05 22.60 40.68
CA ASP A 15 34.06 22.57 41.74
C ASP A 15 34.83 21.23 41.83
N ASN A 16 34.74 20.35 40.84
CA ASN A 16 35.52 19.12 40.84
C ASN A 16 36.82 19.31 39.99
N PRO A 17 37.98 19.38 40.60
CA PRO A 17 39.26 19.61 39.93
C PRO A 17 39.63 18.52 38.92
N ALA A 18 38.94 17.40 38.86
CA ALA A 18 39.14 16.33 37.90
C ALA A 18 38.55 16.61 36.51
N PHE A 19 37.76 17.70 36.37
CA PHE A 19 37.10 18.08 35.11
C PHE A 19 37.63 19.39 34.50
N THR A 20 38.80 19.84 34.90
CA THR A 20 39.47 20.98 34.27
C THR A 20 39.84 20.63 32.83
N GLY A 21 38.99 21.02 31.89
CA GLY A 21 39.27 20.86 30.45
C GLY A 21 38.14 20.20 29.62
N LEU A 22 37.04 19.77 30.23
CA LEU A 22 35.93 19.25 29.49
C LEU A 22 34.95 20.41 29.09
N LEU A 23 35.10 20.89 27.87
CA LEU A 23 34.13 21.80 27.26
C LEU A 23 32.96 20.97 26.70
N LEU A 24 31.88 20.88 27.48
CA LEU A 24 30.60 20.40 26.92
C LEU A 24 30.05 21.49 26.03
N LYS A 25 30.13 21.28 24.71
CA LYS A 25 29.38 22.11 23.74
C LYS A 25 27.94 21.61 23.74
N VAL A 26 27.07 22.24 24.53
CA VAL A 26 25.64 22.07 24.39
C VAL A 26 25.20 22.89 23.18
N THR A 27 24.97 22.24 22.06
CA THR A 27 24.22 22.86 20.96
C THR A 27 22.75 22.77 21.33
N PRO A 28 22.04 23.90 21.49
CA PRO A 28 20.59 23.81 21.61
C PRO A 28 20.04 23.13 20.35
N ALA A 29 19.13 22.18 20.52
CA ALA A 29 18.35 21.70 19.41
C ALA A 29 17.73 22.91 18.70
N SER A 30 17.83 22.99 17.39
CA SER A 30 17.24 24.09 16.63
C SER A 30 15.76 24.15 16.98
N ALA A 31 15.29 25.31 17.43
CA ALA A 31 13.88 25.51 17.75
C ALA A 31 13.00 25.56 16.48
N ASP A 32 13.63 25.45 15.32
CA ASP A 32 12.98 25.52 14.00
C ASP A 32 12.86 24.15 13.31
N GLU A 33 13.34 23.06 13.94
CA GLU A 33 13.08 21.72 13.41
C GLU A 33 11.69 21.30 13.91
N PRO A 34 10.71 21.11 13.00
CA PRO A 34 9.43 20.56 13.39
C PRO A 34 9.66 19.21 14.08
N PRO A 35 8.87 18.87 15.11
CA PRO A 35 8.95 17.54 15.71
C PRO A 35 8.78 16.52 14.56
N PRO A 36 9.53 15.40 14.58
CA PRO A 36 9.32 14.34 13.58
C PRO A 36 7.84 13.96 13.58
N PRO A 37 7.26 13.70 12.42
CA PRO A 37 5.86 13.29 12.33
C PRO A 37 5.64 12.10 13.26
N SER A 38 4.59 12.15 14.05
CA SER A 38 4.23 11.04 14.96
C SER A 38 3.67 9.84 14.20
N GLY A 39 3.29 10.03 12.94
CA GLY A 39 2.77 9.04 12.03
C GLY A 39 2.96 9.46 10.59
N VAL A 40 2.81 8.51 9.69
CA VAL A 40 2.84 8.68 8.24
C VAL A 40 1.56 8.09 7.65
N ASN A 41 1.03 8.72 6.60
CA ASN A 41 -0.10 8.18 5.87
C ASN A 41 0.40 7.13 4.87
N VAL A 42 -0.11 5.93 4.98
CA VAL A 42 0.19 4.84 4.04
C VAL A 42 -1.08 4.47 3.29
N THR A 43 -1.05 4.61 1.96
CA THR A 43 -2.14 4.19 1.09
C THR A 43 -1.85 2.79 0.57
N PHE A 44 -2.75 1.87 0.87
CA PHE A 44 -2.76 0.49 0.40
C PHE A 44 -3.72 0.38 -0.77
N GLN A 45 -3.32 -0.37 -1.80
CA GLN A 45 -4.16 -0.60 -2.97
C GLN A 45 -4.15 -2.09 -3.34
N VAL A 46 -5.34 -2.65 -3.61
CA VAL A 46 -5.50 -4.02 -4.11
C VAL A 46 -6.44 -4.06 -5.30
N ASN A 47 -5.98 -4.72 -6.34
CA ASN A 47 -6.76 -4.92 -7.56
C ASN A 47 -7.53 -6.24 -7.48
N MET A 48 -8.86 -6.15 -7.60
CA MET A 48 -9.80 -7.26 -7.45
C MET A 48 -10.28 -7.83 -8.80
N ALA A 49 -9.59 -7.54 -9.91
CA ALA A 49 -10.01 -7.93 -11.26
C ALA A 49 -10.32 -9.44 -11.41
N TYR A 50 -9.69 -10.30 -10.61
CA TYR A 50 -9.87 -11.76 -10.63
C TYR A 50 -10.54 -12.34 -9.39
N GLN A 51 -11.12 -11.49 -8.54
CA GLN A 51 -11.79 -11.89 -7.31
C GLN A 51 -13.15 -11.24 -7.19
N ASP A 52 -14.06 -11.88 -6.48
CA ASP A 52 -15.40 -11.33 -6.20
C ASP A 52 -15.34 -10.41 -4.96
N PRO A 53 -15.51 -9.08 -5.14
CA PRO A 53 -15.48 -8.12 -4.04
C PRO A 53 -16.84 -7.92 -3.36
N SER A 54 -17.88 -8.65 -3.76
CA SER A 54 -19.28 -8.39 -3.35
C SER A 54 -19.52 -8.44 -1.85
N ASN A 55 -18.65 -9.13 -1.09
CA ASN A 55 -18.73 -9.21 0.37
C ASN A 55 -17.87 -8.14 1.09
N GLY A 56 -17.35 -7.16 0.34
CA GLY A 56 -16.42 -6.16 0.82
C GLY A 56 -14.97 -6.60 0.75
N VAL A 57 -14.07 -5.62 0.68
CA VAL A 57 -12.61 -5.81 0.65
C VAL A 57 -12.00 -5.17 1.88
N TYR A 58 -11.08 -5.84 2.51
CA TYR A 58 -10.48 -5.43 3.79
C TYR A 58 -8.96 -5.64 3.78
N ILE A 59 -8.26 -4.76 4.51
CA ILE A 59 -6.87 -4.99 4.90
C ILE A 59 -6.84 -5.33 6.38
N ARG A 60 -6.15 -6.41 6.76
CA ARG A 60 -6.10 -6.90 8.14
C ARG A 60 -5.02 -7.98 8.31
N GLY A 61 -4.91 -8.50 9.53
CA GLY A 61 -3.96 -9.58 9.84
C GLY A 61 -2.55 -9.06 10.10
N GLY A 62 -1.61 -9.99 10.23
CA GLY A 62 -0.26 -9.63 10.61
C GLY A 62 -0.26 -8.79 11.91
N ASN A 63 0.47 -7.68 11.89
CA ASN A 63 0.46 -6.71 12.98
C ASN A 63 -0.19 -5.37 12.60
N ILE A 64 -0.79 -5.24 11.41
CA ILE A 64 -1.44 -3.99 11.02
C ILE A 64 -2.62 -3.71 11.94
N GLY A 65 -2.68 -2.51 12.46
CA GLY A 65 -3.69 -2.08 13.40
C GLY A 65 -3.55 -2.67 14.81
N SER A 66 -2.66 -3.63 15.06
CA SER A 66 -2.50 -4.24 16.39
C SER A 66 -1.99 -3.27 17.45
N SER A 67 -1.25 -2.24 17.05
CA SER A 67 -0.74 -1.17 17.91
C SER A 67 -1.54 0.13 17.82
N LEU A 68 -2.55 0.21 16.95
CA LEU A 68 -3.38 1.40 16.81
C LEU A 68 -4.59 1.31 17.73
N PRO A 69 -4.92 2.40 18.45
CA PRO A 69 -6.17 2.48 19.21
C PRO A 69 -7.36 2.41 18.25
N ASP A 70 -8.45 1.80 18.71
CA ASP A 70 -9.73 1.71 17.98
C ASP A 70 -9.69 0.92 16.66
N THR A 71 -8.73 0.01 16.50
CA THR A 71 -8.68 -0.88 15.32
C THR A 71 -9.97 -1.70 15.22
N PRO A 72 -10.66 -1.65 14.08
CA PRO A 72 -11.84 -2.48 13.86
C PRO A 72 -11.51 -3.97 14.00
N SER A 73 -12.35 -4.72 14.71
CA SER A 73 -12.16 -6.18 14.89
C SER A 73 -12.10 -6.96 13.59
N MET A 74 -12.61 -6.36 12.51
CA MET A 74 -12.71 -6.94 11.16
C MET A 74 -11.58 -6.46 10.21
N GLY A 75 -10.68 -5.61 10.69
CA GLY A 75 -9.71 -4.90 9.87
C GLY A 75 -10.30 -3.60 9.29
N TYR A 76 -9.57 -2.96 8.40
CA TYR A 76 -10.00 -1.74 7.74
C TYR A 76 -10.67 -2.07 6.42
N GLN A 77 -11.89 -1.58 6.24
CA GLN A 77 -12.58 -1.72 4.97
C GLN A 77 -11.94 -0.79 3.93
N MET A 78 -11.77 -1.32 2.74
CA MET A 78 -11.28 -0.59 1.57
C MET A 78 -12.44 -0.17 0.68
N SER A 79 -12.28 0.91 -0.08
CA SER A 79 -13.30 1.41 -1.03
C SER A 79 -12.80 1.40 -2.46
N ASP A 80 -13.76 1.31 -3.38
CA ASP A 80 -13.60 1.46 -4.82
C ASP A 80 -14.69 2.45 -5.26
N ASP A 81 -14.34 3.74 -5.27
CA ASP A 81 -15.32 4.82 -5.44
C ASP A 81 -15.68 5.06 -6.92
N ASP A 82 -14.83 4.65 -7.84
CA ASP A 82 -15.02 4.84 -9.29
C ASP A 82 -15.40 3.56 -10.04
N GLY A 83 -15.34 2.41 -9.37
CA GLY A 83 -15.82 1.13 -9.88
C GLY A 83 -14.88 0.45 -10.86
N ASP A 84 -13.57 0.71 -10.74
CA ASP A 84 -12.54 0.14 -11.60
C ASP A 84 -11.92 -1.16 -11.05
N LEU A 85 -12.43 -1.66 -9.90
CA LEU A 85 -11.97 -2.82 -9.14
C LEU A 85 -10.63 -2.60 -8.41
N LEU A 86 -10.15 -1.38 -8.35
CA LEU A 86 -8.99 -1.00 -7.54
C LEU A 86 -9.47 -0.46 -6.19
N TYR A 87 -9.35 -1.25 -5.16
CA TYR A 87 -9.74 -0.90 -3.81
C TYR A 87 -8.59 -0.23 -3.08
N ASP A 88 -8.87 0.86 -2.36
CA ASP A 88 -7.86 1.55 -1.57
C ASP A 88 -8.30 1.88 -0.15
N VAL A 89 -7.33 2.11 0.72
CA VAL A 89 -7.49 2.68 2.05
C VAL A 89 -6.20 3.37 2.47
N THR A 90 -6.33 4.54 3.09
CA THR A 90 -5.19 5.25 3.69
C THR A 90 -5.26 5.13 5.21
N LEU A 91 -4.18 4.65 5.81
CA LEU A 91 -4.04 4.49 7.27
C LEU A 91 -2.91 5.38 7.79
N GLU A 92 -3.10 5.99 8.95
CA GLU A 92 -2.02 6.64 9.68
C GLU A 92 -1.30 5.59 10.53
N LEU A 93 -0.01 5.38 10.26
CA LEU A 93 0.84 4.37 10.89
C LEU A 93 2.06 5.03 11.52
N ASP A 94 2.66 4.36 12.51
CA ASP A 94 3.90 4.85 13.12
C ASP A 94 5.02 4.96 12.09
N ALA A 95 5.79 6.05 12.16
CA ALA A 95 6.97 6.23 11.33
C ALA A 95 8.09 5.28 11.77
N ASN A 96 8.93 4.84 10.81
CA ASN A 96 10.08 3.95 11.05
C ASN A 96 9.69 2.63 11.74
N ALA A 97 8.56 2.05 11.37
CA ALA A 97 8.02 0.81 11.91
C ALA A 97 7.84 -0.26 10.82
N HIS A 98 7.88 -1.52 11.24
CA HIS A 98 7.64 -2.67 10.39
C HIS A 98 6.21 -3.17 10.55
N TYR A 99 5.50 -3.34 9.43
CA TYR A 99 4.12 -3.81 9.42
C TYR A 99 3.96 -5.03 8.54
N THR A 100 3.13 -5.95 9.02
CA THR A 100 2.66 -7.11 8.26
C THR A 100 1.15 -7.07 8.11
N TYR A 101 0.62 -7.53 6.97
CA TYR A 101 -0.80 -7.44 6.65
C TYR A 101 -1.21 -8.45 5.57
N LYS A 102 -2.53 -8.61 5.39
CA LYS A 102 -3.14 -9.32 4.25
C LYS A 102 -4.39 -8.61 3.78
N PHE A 103 -4.70 -8.78 2.51
CA PHE A 103 -6.02 -8.47 2.00
C PHE A 103 -6.98 -9.64 2.22
N ALA A 104 -8.26 -9.31 2.37
CA ALA A 104 -9.31 -10.30 2.57
C ALA A 104 -10.63 -9.83 1.97
N THR A 105 -11.47 -10.79 1.59
CA THR A 105 -12.86 -10.55 1.16
C THR A 105 -13.82 -10.91 2.29
N GLY A 106 -14.82 -10.05 2.52
CA GLY A 106 -15.88 -10.27 3.51
C GLY A 106 -15.46 -10.02 4.96
N GLU A 107 -16.47 -9.86 5.79
CA GLU A 107 -16.32 -9.45 7.19
C GLU A 107 -15.91 -10.59 8.15
N SER A 108 -15.93 -11.83 7.67
CA SER A 108 -15.71 -13.00 8.55
C SER A 108 -14.23 -13.22 8.85
N TRP A 109 -13.90 -13.42 10.14
CA TRP A 109 -12.61 -13.93 10.59
C TRP A 109 -12.41 -15.42 10.31
N ASN A 110 -13.30 -16.04 9.55
CA ASN A 110 -13.11 -17.42 9.15
C ASN A 110 -11.87 -17.53 8.27
N TRP A 111 -10.94 -18.33 8.72
CA TRP A 111 -9.72 -18.69 8.02
C TRP A 111 -9.98 -19.43 6.71
N GLU A 112 -11.23 -19.82 6.46
CA GLU A 112 -11.64 -20.57 5.29
C GLU A 112 -12.07 -19.62 4.17
N GLY A 113 -11.14 -19.31 3.27
CA GLY A 113 -11.46 -18.77 1.95
C GLY A 113 -11.54 -17.25 1.80
N ASN A 114 -11.40 -16.48 2.88
CA ASN A 114 -11.54 -15.02 2.83
C ASN A 114 -10.20 -14.27 2.72
N TRP A 115 -9.11 -14.93 3.05
CA TRP A 115 -7.77 -14.35 3.02
C TRP A 115 -7.10 -14.62 1.68
N GLU A 116 -6.30 -13.66 1.23
CA GLU A 116 -5.45 -13.90 0.09
C GLU A 116 -4.36 -14.94 0.39
N ASN A 117 -3.93 -15.62 -0.66
CA ASN A 117 -2.77 -16.50 -0.64
C ASN A 117 -1.56 -15.69 -1.14
N VAL A 118 -0.79 -15.11 -0.21
CA VAL A 118 0.40 -14.34 -0.57
C VAL A 118 1.51 -15.29 -1.00
N PRO A 119 2.11 -15.09 -2.20
CA PRO A 119 3.27 -15.87 -2.62
C PRO A 119 4.47 -15.65 -1.69
N ALA A 120 5.32 -16.68 -1.56
CA ALA A 120 6.45 -16.64 -0.65
C ALA A 120 7.50 -15.57 -0.99
N GLU A 121 7.56 -15.11 -2.24
CA GLU A 121 8.46 -14.05 -2.70
C GLU A 121 8.10 -12.66 -2.20
N CYS A 122 6.85 -12.43 -1.78
CA CYS A 122 6.37 -11.16 -1.22
C CYS A 122 5.65 -11.31 0.11
N GLY A 123 5.76 -12.49 0.72
CA GLY A 123 5.23 -12.78 2.04
C GLY A 123 6.33 -13.12 3.04
N GLU A 124 6.09 -12.83 4.30
CA GLU A 124 6.98 -13.19 5.39
C GLU A 124 6.26 -13.90 6.53
N GLY A 125 7.07 -14.48 7.43
CA GLY A 125 6.57 -15.21 8.59
C GLY A 125 5.91 -16.54 8.27
N GLU A 126 5.37 -17.17 9.30
CA GLU A 126 4.74 -18.50 9.20
C GLU A 126 3.50 -18.49 8.30
N TYR A 127 2.80 -17.37 8.26
CA TYR A 127 1.52 -17.22 7.55
C TYR A 127 1.68 -16.53 6.20
N LEU A 128 2.91 -16.20 5.77
CA LEU A 128 3.19 -15.47 4.53
C LEU A 128 2.36 -14.19 4.45
N ASP A 129 2.45 -13.35 5.47
CA ASP A 129 1.82 -12.02 5.42
C ASP A 129 2.63 -11.08 4.52
N ARG A 130 1.97 -10.16 3.81
CA ARG A 130 2.65 -9.05 3.16
C ARG A 130 3.34 -8.20 4.20
N PHE A 131 4.41 -7.52 3.83
CA PHE A 131 5.16 -6.68 4.76
C PHE A 131 5.58 -5.37 4.11
N MET A 132 5.87 -4.41 4.96
CA MET A 132 6.44 -3.11 4.58
C MET A 132 7.14 -2.46 5.77
N ASP A 133 8.05 -1.57 5.48
CA ASP A 133 8.70 -0.68 6.44
C ASP A 133 8.25 0.76 6.16
N THR A 134 7.73 1.45 7.17
CA THR A 134 7.44 2.87 7.07
C THR A 134 8.70 3.70 7.24
N GLY A 135 8.79 4.80 6.50
CA GLY A 135 9.79 5.84 6.70
C GLY A 135 9.26 7.00 7.53
N GLU A 136 9.71 8.20 7.21
CA GLU A 136 9.28 9.47 7.82
C GLU A 136 8.31 10.26 6.91
N GLU A 137 8.03 9.75 5.71
CA GLU A 137 7.18 10.37 4.71
C GLU A 137 5.99 9.49 4.38
N ASP A 138 4.92 10.12 3.90
CA ASP A 138 3.74 9.41 3.40
C ASP A 138 4.09 8.47 2.24
N MET A 139 3.42 7.33 2.18
CA MET A 139 3.71 6.26 1.23
C MET A 139 2.47 5.86 0.44
N ASN A 140 2.68 5.49 -0.82
CA ASN A 140 1.71 4.78 -1.62
C ASN A 140 2.35 3.46 -2.10
N LEU A 141 1.79 2.34 -1.67
CA LEU A 141 2.33 1.02 -1.99
C LEU A 141 1.96 0.54 -3.40
N GLY A 142 1.14 1.32 -4.12
CA GLY A 142 0.68 0.98 -5.46
C GLY A 142 -0.20 -0.27 -5.50
N PRO A 143 -0.86 -0.54 -6.62
CA PRO A 143 -1.74 -1.69 -6.73
C PRO A 143 -0.96 -3.00 -6.79
N VAL A 144 -1.49 -4.00 -6.08
CA VAL A 144 -1.12 -5.40 -6.24
C VAL A 144 -2.38 -6.21 -6.53
N CYS A 145 -2.28 -7.23 -7.35
CA CYS A 145 -3.38 -8.16 -7.58
C CYS A 145 -3.60 -9.01 -6.33
N PHE A 146 -4.85 -9.25 -5.96
CA PHE A 146 -5.20 -10.09 -4.82
C PHE A 146 -4.54 -11.48 -4.94
N GLY A 147 -3.71 -11.82 -3.95
CA GLY A 147 -2.94 -13.07 -3.97
C GLY A 147 -1.74 -13.09 -4.93
N SER A 148 -1.25 -11.94 -5.41
CA SER A 148 -0.07 -11.81 -6.26
C SER A 148 0.93 -10.84 -5.65
N CYS A 149 2.18 -10.89 -6.08
CA CYS A 149 3.20 -9.90 -5.72
C CYS A 149 3.17 -8.65 -6.60
N GLU A 150 2.52 -8.72 -7.73
CA GLU A 150 2.45 -7.66 -8.74
C GLU A 150 1.00 -7.25 -8.99
N ASP A 151 0.81 -6.15 -9.69
CA ASP A 151 -0.53 -5.74 -10.13
C ASP A 151 -1.15 -6.80 -11.08
N CYS A 152 -2.48 -6.78 -11.21
CA CYS A 152 -3.17 -7.65 -12.14
C CYS A 152 -2.70 -7.34 -13.56
N ALA A 153 -2.23 -8.37 -14.27
CA ALA A 153 -1.89 -8.20 -15.68
C ALA A 153 -3.15 -7.84 -16.45
N GLU A 154 -3.08 -6.79 -17.26
CA GLU A 154 -4.14 -6.54 -18.24
C GLU A 154 -4.16 -7.70 -19.23
N GLU A 155 -5.26 -8.46 -19.23
CA GLU A 155 -5.46 -9.47 -20.26
C GLU A 155 -5.71 -8.81 -21.62
N THR A 156 -4.66 -8.60 -22.37
CA THR A 156 -4.80 -8.17 -23.77
C THR A 156 -5.17 -9.38 -24.62
N VAL A 157 -6.37 -9.40 -25.15
CA VAL A 157 -6.82 -10.41 -26.10
C VAL A 157 -6.53 -9.93 -27.52
N LEU A 158 -5.67 -10.65 -28.24
CA LEU A 158 -5.49 -10.40 -29.67
C LEU A 158 -6.67 -10.99 -30.43
N LEU A 159 -7.58 -10.13 -30.88
CA LEU A 159 -8.67 -10.50 -31.76
C LEU A 159 -8.20 -10.43 -33.22
N THR A 160 -8.23 -11.56 -33.89
CA THR A 160 -7.94 -11.63 -35.33
C THR A 160 -9.25 -11.83 -36.07
N PHE A 161 -9.62 -10.86 -36.89
CA PHE A 161 -10.75 -10.98 -37.81
C PHE A 161 -10.27 -11.43 -39.19
N ASN A 162 -10.78 -12.56 -39.66
CA ASN A 162 -10.54 -13.03 -41.02
C ASN A 162 -11.84 -12.84 -41.81
N LEU A 163 -11.80 -12.00 -42.82
CA LEU A 163 -12.93 -11.73 -43.69
C LEU A 163 -12.57 -12.18 -45.10
N ASP A 164 -13.33 -13.11 -45.66
CA ASP A 164 -13.22 -13.52 -47.06
C ASP A 164 -14.02 -12.54 -47.93
N MET A 165 -13.31 -11.82 -48.77
CA MET A 165 -13.88 -10.84 -49.72
C MET A 165 -13.79 -11.31 -51.17
N SER A 166 -13.54 -12.61 -51.42
CA SER A 166 -13.32 -13.14 -52.79
C SER A 166 -14.51 -12.93 -53.71
N ASP A 167 -15.75 -12.88 -53.17
CA ASP A 167 -16.96 -12.73 -53.91
C ASP A 167 -17.60 -11.32 -53.82
N VAL A 168 -16.87 -10.35 -53.22
CA VAL A 168 -17.33 -8.98 -53.00
C VAL A 168 -16.35 -7.97 -53.57
N GLU A 169 -16.88 -7.02 -54.34
CA GLU A 169 -16.06 -5.90 -54.83
C GLU A 169 -15.73 -4.96 -53.69
N THR A 170 -14.43 -4.82 -53.37
CA THR A 170 -13.99 -3.96 -52.27
C THR A 170 -13.86 -2.51 -52.73
N SER A 171 -14.30 -1.57 -51.86
CA SER A 171 -14.05 -0.15 -52.06
C SER A 171 -12.58 0.18 -52.13
N PRO A 172 -12.14 1.16 -52.95
CA PRO A 172 -10.76 1.64 -52.94
C PRO A 172 -10.34 2.21 -51.61
N ASP A 173 -11.29 2.59 -50.75
CA ASP A 173 -11.03 3.10 -49.42
C ASP A 173 -10.73 1.99 -48.38
N GLY A 174 -10.83 0.72 -48.78
CA GLY A 174 -10.54 -0.43 -47.95
C GLY A 174 -11.77 -1.08 -47.31
N VAL A 175 -11.49 -2.02 -46.41
CA VAL A 175 -12.48 -2.73 -45.60
C VAL A 175 -12.22 -2.41 -44.14
N PHE A 176 -13.25 -2.04 -43.42
CA PHE A 176 -13.16 -1.59 -42.04
C PHE A 176 -13.99 -2.48 -41.13
N VAL A 177 -13.49 -2.71 -39.93
CA VAL A 177 -14.25 -3.31 -38.84
C VAL A 177 -14.81 -2.17 -37.99
N GLY A 178 -16.12 -2.08 -37.87
CA GLY A 178 -16.81 -1.15 -36.99
C GLY A 178 -17.52 -1.91 -35.88
N GLY A 179 -17.55 -1.34 -34.69
CA GLY A 179 -18.23 -1.92 -33.54
C GLY A 179 -18.79 -0.85 -32.61
N GLY A 180 -19.63 -1.27 -31.67
CA GLY A 180 -20.11 -0.42 -30.59
C GLY A 180 -19.24 -0.56 -29.33
N GLY A 181 -19.38 0.35 -28.39
CA GLY A 181 -18.64 0.32 -27.13
C GLY A 181 -17.16 0.61 -27.30
N THR A 182 -16.30 -0.28 -26.81
CA THR A 182 -14.83 -0.12 -26.80
C THR A 182 -14.15 -0.20 -28.16
N PHE A 183 -14.86 -0.63 -29.21
CA PHE A 183 -14.31 -0.68 -30.57
C PHE A 183 -14.40 0.65 -31.36
N GLY A 184 -14.90 1.71 -30.71
CA GLY A 184 -15.11 2.99 -31.35
C GLY A 184 -16.35 3.01 -32.27
N LEU A 185 -16.70 4.21 -32.75
CA LEU A 185 -17.77 4.38 -33.72
C LEU A 185 -17.23 4.24 -35.13
N PRO A 186 -18.05 3.76 -36.09
CA PRO A 186 -17.64 3.75 -37.49
C PRO A 186 -17.32 5.16 -37.97
N GLY A 187 -16.07 5.42 -38.34
CA GLY A 187 -15.66 6.72 -38.91
C GLY A 187 -14.83 7.64 -37.97
N ASP A 188 -14.48 7.17 -36.78
CA ASP A 188 -13.52 7.84 -35.89
C ASP A 188 -12.06 7.49 -36.26
#